data_af582b5972ca8a29869ac15c0d946bd2
#
_entry.id   af582b5972ca8a29869ac15c0d946bd2
#
_cell.length_a   1.000
_cell.length_b   1.000
_cell.length_c   1.000
_cell.angle_alpha   90.00
_cell.angle_beta   90.00
_cell.angle_gamma   90.00
#
_symmetry.space_group_name_H-M   'P 1'
#
loop_
_entity.id
_entity.type
_entity.pdbx_description
1 polymer ?
#
loop_
_entity_poly.entity_id
_entity_poly.type
_entity_poly.pdbx_seq_one_letter_code
_entity_poly.pdbx_strand_id
1 'polypeptide(L)'
;QEELFLPWTECEFAERLNATIDVFVAEGLLHSVNDDEGGVLSRGPGQTDEVFRLRAIAHCLQQAFERYFIAVTTLVKNGPRTLSAGELETLCHLAAQRLSLLYAPAAPEFFDKSLFRGFIGKLRELKMVWLCPNGKLDFDERLNLWEKDAKLVLSRELRHTITKISPEAVSKVAAAA
;
A
#
# COMPACT_ATOMS: atom_id res chain seq x y z
N GLN A 1 -6.72 -8.13 14.08
CA GLN A 1 -6.35 -6.71 13.89
C GLN A 1 -6.70 -6.35 12.46
N GLU A 2 -7.75 -5.56 12.29
CA GLU A 2 -8.22 -5.15 10.97
C GLU A 2 -7.28 -4.07 10.45
N GLU A 3 -6.66 -4.32 9.33
CA GLU A 3 -5.94 -3.29 8.59
C GLU A 3 -6.93 -2.35 7.89
N LEU A 4 -6.44 -1.32 7.23
CA LEU A 4 -7.14 -0.21 6.56
C LEU A 4 -8.20 -0.62 5.53
N PHE A 5 -9.03 -1.61 5.86
CA PHE A 5 -10.19 -1.98 5.05
C PHE A 5 -11.39 -1.18 5.51
N LEU A 6 -11.64 -0.10 4.81
CA LEU A 6 -12.74 0.80 5.15
C LEU A 6 -14.07 0.12 4.86
N PRO A 7 -14.97 0.01 5.84
CA PRO A 7 -16.26 -0.65 5.68
C PRO A 7 -17.30 0.27 5.01
N TRP A 8 -16.89 1.46 4.56
CA TRP A 8 -17.77 2.51 4.06
C TRP A 8 -17.99 2.40 2.57
N THR A 9 -19.17 2.82 2.14
CA THR A 9 -19.46 3.11 0.73
C THR A 9 -18.62 4.31 0.26
N GLU A 10 -18.53 4.52 -1.03
CA GLU A 10 -17.78 5.65 -1.60
C GLU A 10 -18.32 7.01 -1.12
N CYS A 11 -19.64 7.15 -1.02
CA CYS A 11 -20.27 8.37 -0.49
C CYS A 11 -19.95 8.58 0.99
N GLU A 12 -20.10 7.57 1.83
CA GLU A 12 -19.77 7.64 3.25
C GLU A 12 -18.28 7.94 3.48
N PHE A 13 -17.42 7.37 2.64
CA PHE A 13 -15.99 7.68 2.69
C PHE A 13 -15.72 9.14 2.36
N ALA A 14 -16.32 9.67 1.30
CA ALA A 14 -16.17 11.08 0.90
C ALA A 14 -16.64 12.03 2.00
N GLU A 15 -17.79 11.77 2.62
CA GLU A 15 -18.31 12.58 3.74
C GLU A 15 -17.34 12.57 4.94
N ARG A 16 -16.85 11.40 5.33
CA ARG A 16 -15.91 11.26 6.45
C ARG A 16 -14.55 11.89 6.15
N LEU A 17 -14.07 11.77 4.92
CA LEU A 17 -12.83 12.40 4.48
C LEU A 17 -12.95 13.92 4.59
N ASN A 18 -14.04 14.51 4.08
CA ASN A 18 -14.27 15.95 4.18
C ASN A 18 -14.36 16.41 5.64
N ALA A 19 -15.11 15.70 6.48
CA ALA A 19 -15.20 16.02 7.90
C ALA A 19 -13.83 15.93 8.59
N THR A 20 -12.98 14.97 8.21
CA THR A 20 -11.61 14.83 8.74
C THR A 20 -10.72 15.98 8.27
N ILE A 21 -10.85 16.39 7.01
CA ILE A 21 -10.13 17.55 6.45
C ILE A 21 -10.52 18.82 7.22
N ASP A 22 -11.81 19.02 7.49
CA ASP A 22 -12.29 20.18 8.26
C ASP A 22 -11.67 20.22 9.66
N VAL A 23 -11.58 19.07 10.34
CA VAL A 23 -10.88 18.96 11.63
C VAL A 23 -9.40 19.30 11.48
N PHE A 24 -8.73 18.80 10.46
CA PHE A 24 -7.31 19.08 10.24
C PHE A 24 -7.05 20.56 9.94
N VAL A 25 -7.97 21.21 9.25
CA VAL A 25 -7.90 22.65 9.00
C VAL A 25 -8.17 23.43 10.31
N ALA A 26 -9.18 23.05 11.08
CA ALA A 26 -9.49 23.68 12.36
C ALA A 26 -8.34 23.57 13.39
N GLU A 27 -7.64 22.43 13.41
CA GLU A 27 -6.47 22.17 14.25
C GLU A 27 -5.15 22.76 13.68
N GLY A 28 -5.21 23.46 12.54
CA GLY A 28 -4.03 24.04 11.89
C GLY A 28 -3.05 23.03 11.26
N LEU A 29 -3.43 21.75 11.16
CA LEU A 29 -2.60 20.70 10.53
C LEU A 29 -2.56 20.88 9.01
N LEU A 30 -3.64 21.40 8.43
CA LEU A 30 -3.76 21.78 7.03
C LEU A 30 -4.23 23.21 6.90
N HIS A 31 -3.79 23.88 5.84
CA HIS A 31 -4.24 25.20 5.46
C HIS A 31 -5.02 25.11 4.14
N SER A 32 -6.23 25.67 4.11
CA SER A 32 -6.96 25.84 2.88
C SER A 32 -6.52 27.13 2.20
N VAL A 33 -6.03 27.01 0.99
CA VAL A 33 -5.74 28.15 0.10
C VAL A 33 -6.89 28.18 -0.90
N ASN A 34 -7.74 29.19 -0.78
CA ASN A 34 -8.82 29.40 -1.75
C ASN A 34 -8.21 29.96 -3.04
N ASP A 35 -8.05 29.11 -4.04
CA ASP A 35 -7.85 29.52 -5.43
C ASP A 35 -9.21 29.55 -6.14
N ASP A 36 -9.33 30.41 -7.15
CA ASP A 36 -10.56 30.59 -7.95
C ASP A 36 -11.05 29.30 -8.66
N GLU A 37 -10.25 28.23 -8.66
CA GLU A 37 -10.53 26.93 -9.30
C GLU A 37 -10.82 25.78 -8.32
N GLY A 38 -10.86 26.03 -7.01
CA GLY A 38 -11.12 25.00 -6.00
C GLY A 38 -10.07 25.04 -4.88
N GLY A 39 -10.53 24.83 -3.64
CA GLY A 39 -9.66 24.94 -2.46
C GLY A 39 -8.48 23.96 -2.51
N VAL A 40 -7.26 24.48 -2.52
CA VAL A 40 -6.04 23.70 -2.40
C VAL A 40 -5.68 23.53 -0.93
N LEU A 41 -5.48 22.30 -0.49
CA LEU A 41 -4.98 22.03 0.85
C LEU A 41 -3.46 21.99 0.86
N SER A 42 -2.85 22.71 1.76
CA SER A 42 -1.41 22.72 1.97
C SER A 42 -1.06 22.44 3.43
N ARG A 43 0.08 21.86 3.66
CA ARG A 43 0.68 21.79 5.00
C ARG A 43 1.38 23.11 5.33
N GLY A 44 1.48 23.45 6.61
CA GLY A 44 2.22 24.62 7.07
C GLY A 44 3.68 24.64 6.62
N PRO A 45 4.32 25.82 6.51
CA PRO A 45 5.72 25.95 6.14
C PRO A 45 6.63 25.47 7.27
N GLY A 46 7.80 24.93 6.91
CA GLY A 46 8.86 24.66 7.87
C GLY A 46 8.67 23.40 8.73
N GLN A 47 9.23 23.44 9.93
CA GLN A 47 9.18 22.37 10.95
C GLN A 47 8.42 22.88 12.19
N THR A 48 7.13 23.07 12.03
CA THR A 48 6.24 23.44 13.13
C THR A 48 5.66 22.20 13.81
N ASP A 49 5.09 22.35 15.01
CA ASP A 49 4.46 21.25 15.74
C ASP A 49 3.29 20.63 14.95
N GLU A 50 2.53 21.43 14.22
CA GLU A 50 1.43 20.98 13.35
C GLU A 50 1.95 20.09 12.23
N VAL A 51 3.03 20.48 11.57
CA VAL A 51 3.68 19.66 10.53
C VAL A 51 4.22 18.36 11.12
N PHE A 52 4.73 18.39 12.34
CA PHE A 52 5.21 17.20 13.04
C PHE A 52 4.06 16.24 13.38
N ARG A 53 2.93 16.76 13.89
CA ARG A 53 1.72 15.98 14.17
C ARG A 53 1.16 15.35 12.90
N LEU A 54 1.06 16.11 11.81
CA LEU A 54 0.58 15.59 10.51
C LEU A 54 1.47 14.46 9.99
N ARG A 55 2.79 14.62 10.11
CA ARG A 55 3.75 13.56 9.76
C ARG A 55 3.62 12.32 10.63
N ALA A 56 3.40 12.48 11.94
CA ALA A 56 3.20 11.36 12.86
C ALA A 56 1.96 10.54 12.47
N ILE A 57 0.85 11.22 12.16
CA ILE A 57 -0.38 10.56 11.68
C ILE A 57 -0.11 9.80 10.37
N ALA A 58 0.53 10.44 9.40
CA ALA A 58 0.88 9.79 8.13
C ALA A 58 1.80 8.58 8.33
N HIS A 59 2.75 8.67 9.26
CA HIS A 59 3.68 7.58 9.56
C HIS A 59 2.99 6.35 10.16
N CYS A 60 1.92 6.53 10.94
CA CYS A 60 1.13 5.41 11.46
C CYS A 60 0.54 4.52 10.35
N LEU A 61 0.25 5.09 9.19
CA LEU A 61 -0.34 4.38 8.04
C LEU A 61 0.72 3.84 7.06
N GLN A 62 1.92 4.38 7.12
CA GLN A 62 2.98 4.10 6.13
C GLN A 62 3.28 2.61 6.01
N GLN A 63 3.43 1.90 7.13
CA GLN A 63 3.75 0.47 7.13
C GLN A 63 2.66 -0.39 6.46
N ALA A 64 1.39 -0.02 6.58
CA ALA A 64 0.31 -0.72 5.89
C ALA A 64 0.41 -0.50 4.37
N PHE A 65 0.64 0.73 3.91
CA PHE A 65 0.85 1.00 2.49
C PHE A 65 2.09 0.31 1.91
N GLU A 66 3.17 0.21 2.69
CA GLU A 66 4.37 -0.54 2.31
C GLU A 66 4.05 -2.03 2.09
N ARG A 67 3.30 -2.66 3.01
CA ARG A 67 2.86 -4.06 2.87
C ARG A 67 1.98 -4.26 1.65
N TYR A 68 1.03 -3.36 1.43
CA TYR A 68 0.16 -3.43 0.25
C TYR A 68 0.96 -3.31 -1.03
N PHE A 69 1.91 -2.38 -1.08
CA PHE A 69 2.78 -2.22 -2.23
C PHE A 69 3.70 -3.43 -2.45
N ILE A 70 4.23 -4.04 -1.39
CA ILE A 70 4.97 -5.31 -1.48
C ILE A 70 4.11 -6.39 -2.14
N ALA A 71 2.86 -6.57 -1.70
CA ALA A 71 1.99 -7.62 -2.23
C ALA A 71 1.63 -7.37 -3.69
N VAL A 72 1.23 -6.16 -4.04
CA VAL A 72 0.87 -5.77 -5.41
C VAL A 72 2.06 -5.90 -6.35
N THR A 73 3.21 -5.30 -5.98
CA THR A 73 4.43 -5.35 -6.80
C THR A 73 4.93 -6.79 -6.98
N THR A 74 4.89 -7.61 -5.93
CA THR A 74 5.29 -9.02 -6.03
C THR A 74 4.38 -9.78 -7.00
N LEU A 75 3.06 -9.56 -6.93
CA LEU A 75 2.12 -10.22 -7.82
C LEU A 75 2.27 -9.74 -9.28
N VAL A 76 2.33 -8.44 -9.50
CA VAL A 76 2.49 -7.83 -10.85
C VAL A 76 3.81 -8.26 -11.49
N LYS A 77 4.91 -8.22 -10.73
CA LYS A 77 6.25 -8.61 -11.22
C LYS A 77 6.32 -10.07 -11.66
N ASN A 78 5.64 -10.96 -10.96
CA ASN A 78 5.60 -12.37 -11.32
C ASN A 78 4.64 -12.64 -12.49
N GLY A 79 3.67 -11.78 -12.70
CA GLY A 79 2.68 -11.88 -13.76
C GLY A 79 1.49 -12.78 -13.43
N PRO A 80 0.42 -12.72 -14.26
CA PRO A 80 -0.81 -13.46 -14.04
C PRO A 80 -0.58 -14.98 -14.11
N ARG A 81 -1.36 -15.74 -13.36
CA ARG A 81 -1.39 -17.21 -13.32
C ARG A 81 -0.06 -17.87 -12.94
N THR A 82 0.84 -17.14 -12.30
CA THR A 82 2.17 -17.64 -11.92
C THR A 82 2.21 -18.11 -10.47
N LEU A 83 1.60 -17.35 -9.55
CA LEU A 83 1.65 -17.61 -8.12
C LEU A 83 0.32 -18.12 -7.57
N SER A 84 0.37 -19.09 -6.67
CA SER A 84 -0.74 -19.37 -5.75
C SER A 84 -0.77 -18.35 -4.60
N ALA A 85 -1.87 -18.29 -3.86
CA ALA A 85 -1.99 -17.40 -2.70
C ALA A 85 -0.89 -17.66 -1.65
N GLY A 86 -0.60 -18.93 -1.35
CA GLY A 86 0.43 -19.29 -0.38
C GLY A 86 1.86 -18.96 -0.84
N GLU A 87 2.14 -19.10 -2.15
CA GLU A 87 3.42 -18.66 -2.72
C GLU A 87 3.56 -17.15 -2.62
N LEU A 88 2.52 -16.40 -2.96
CA LEU A 88 2.51 -14.94 -2.82
C LEU A 88 2.73 -14.50 -1.37
N GLU A 89 2.02 -15.08 -0.39
CA GLU A 89 2.22 -14.82 1.04
C GLU A 89 3.69 -15.03 1.44
N THR A 90 4.30 -16.10 0.96
CA THR A 90 5.69 -16.43 1.29
C THR A 90 6.67 -15.44 0.67
N LEU A 91 6.46 -15.07 -0.60
CA LEU A 91 7.30 -14.08 -1.27
C LEU A 91 7.15 -12.69 -0.65
N CYS A 92 5.94 -12.29 -0.27
CA CYS A 92 5.69 -11.03 0.44
C CYS A 92 6.39 -11.00 1.81
N HIS A 93 6.32 -12.08 2.58
CA HIS A 93 7.03 -12.20 3.84
C HIS A 93 8.55 -12.04 3.66
N LEU A 94 9.15 -12.70 2.66
CA LEU A 94 10.57 -12.56 2.34
C LEU A 94 10.93 -11.13 1.92
N ALA A 95 10.09 -10.49 1.10
CA ALA A 95 10.31 -9.10 0.71
C ALA A 95 10.25 -8.15 1.92
N ALA A 96 9.26 -8.33 2.80
CA ALA A 96 9.12 -7.54 4.02
C ALA A 96 10.32 -7.73 4.98
N GLN A 97 10.81 -8.95 5.14
CA GLN A 97 12.03 -9.22 5.91
C GLN A 97 13.25 -8.51 5.32
N ARG A 98 13.42 -8.54 3.99
CA ARG A 98 14.53 -7.83 3.33
C ARG A 98 14.41 -6.32 3.50
N LEU A 99 13.19 -5.78 3.41
CA LEU A 99 12.95 -4.35 3.62
C LEU A 99 13.30 -3.93 5.05
N SER A 100 12.91 -4.72 6.06
CA SER A 100 13.22 -4.43 7.46
C SER A 100 14.72 -4.48 7.80
N LEU A 101 15.51 -5.20 7.02
CA LEU A 101 16.99 -5.21 7.16
C LEU A 101 17.65 -3.96 6.57
N LEU A 102 16.99 -3.30 5.60
CA LEU A 102 17.52 -2.11 4.93
C LEU A 102 17.10 -0.79 5.60
N TYR A 103 15.95 -0.79 6.23
CA TYR A 103 15.39 0.36 6.91
C TYR A 103 15.28 0.05 8.41
N ALA A 104 15.21 1.09 9.24
CA ALA A 104 15.13 0.93 10.70
C ALA A 104 14.03 -0.07 11.13
N PRO A 105 14.17 -0.73 12.28
CA PRO A 105 13.37 -1.89 12.63
C PRO A 105 11.87 -1.61 12.51
N ALA A 106 11.26 -2.24 11.53
CA ALA A 106 9.82 -2.29 11.44
C ALA A 106 9.26 -3.05 12.65
N ALA A 107 8.03 -2.71 13.06
CA ALA A 107 7.34 -3.48 14.08
C ALA A 107 7.31 -4.98 13.68
N PRO A 108 7.38 -5.93 14.64
CA PRO A 108 7.40 -7.36 14.32
C PRO A 108 6.23 -7.80 13.43
N GLU A 109 5.10 -7.10 13.52
CA GLU A 109 3.91 -7.35 12.70
C GLU A 109 4.13 -7.00 11.23
N PHE A 110 5.14 -6.19 10.90
CA PHE A 110 5.38 -5.73 9.53
C PHE A 110 5.52 -6.89 8.53
N PHE A 111 6.14 -7.98 8.94
CA PHE A 111 6.34 -9.17 8.10
C PHE A 111 5.41 -10.35 8.44
N ASP A 112 4.35 -10.13 9.24
CA ASP A 112 3.38 -11.17 9.55
C ASP A 112 2.64 -11.63 8.28
N LYS A 113 2.71 -12.94 8.02
CA LYS A 113 2.03 -13.57 6.89
C LYS A 113 0.51 -13.43 6.95
N SER A 114 -0.07 -13.35 8.15
CA SER A 114 -1.52 -13.22 8.32
C SER A 114 -2.04 -11.90 7.72
N LEU A 115 -1.26 -10.81 7.83
CA LEU A 115 -1.60 -9.52 7.25
C LEU A 115 -1.58 -9.54 5.72
N PHE A 116 -0.58 -10.19 5.13
CA PHE A 116 -0.55 -10.40 3.69
C PHE A 116 -1.71 -11.27 3.21
N ARG A 117 -2.04 -12.35 3.94
CA ARG A 117 -3.20 -13.19 3.66
C ARG A 117 -4.50 -12.39 3.70
N GLY A 118 -4.69 -11.57 4.73
CA GLY A 118 -5.85 -10.68 4.86
C GLY A 118 -5.98 -9.74 3.67
N PHE A 119 -4.88 -9.10 3.26
CA PHE A 119 -4.86 -8.21 2.10
C PHE A 119 -5.16 -8.93 0.79
N ILE A 120 -4.57 -10.09 0.54
CA ILE A 120 -4.85 -10.92 -0.65
C ILE A 120 -6.33 -11.34 -0.66
N GLY A 121 -6.88 -11.70 0.51
CA GLY A 121 -8.31 -11.97 0.68
C GLY A 121 -9.16 -10.77 0.26
N LYS A 122 -8.79 -9.57 0.70
CA LYS A 122 -9.50 -8.33 0.35
C LYS A 122 -9.45 -8.01 -1.14
N LEU A 123 -8.30 -8.18 -1.79
CA LEU A 123 -8.19 -8.03 -3.25
C LEU A 123 -9.11 -9.00 -4.01
N ARG A 124 -9.34 -10.19 -3.45
CA ARG A 124 -10.26 -11.17 -4.03
C ARG A 124 -11.74 -10.77 -3.83
N GLU A 125 -12.11 -10.26 -2.65
CA GLU A 125 -13.44 -9.71 -2.39
C GLU A 125 -13.76 -8.56 -3.34
N LEU A 126 -12.80 -7.67 -3.60
CA LEU A 126 -12.90 -6.56 -4.54
C LEU A 126 -12.86 -7.01 -6.02
N LYS A 127 -12.72 -8.31 -6.27
CA LYS A 127 -12.61 -8.90 -7.62
C LYS A 127 -11.48 -8.30 -8.46
N MET A 128 -10.43 -7.82 -7.82
CA MET A 128 -9.21 -7.37 -8.49
C MET A 128 -8.24 -8.52 -8.73
N VAL A 129 -8.35 -9.56 -7.89
CA VAL A 129 -7.58 -10.79 -7.96
C VAL A 129 -8.55 -11.97 -7.85
N TRP A 130 -8.35 -13.04 -8.62
CA TRP A 130 -9.16 -14.25 -8.54
C TRP A 130 -8.32 -15.52 -8.67
N LEU A 131 -8.89 -16.64 -8.22
CA LEU A 131 -8.25 -17.95 -8.31
C LEU A 131 -8.65 -18.63 -9.60
N CYS A 132 -7.64 -19.05 -10.37
CA CYS A 132 -7.84 -19.88 -11.58
C CYS A 132 -8.05 -21.36 -11.22
N PRO A 133 -8.57 -22.19 -12.15
CA PRO A 133 -8.75 -23.64 -11.94
C PRO A 133 -7.45 -24.38 -11.59
N ASN A 134 -6.30 -23.88 -11.99
CA ASN A 134 -4.98 -24.44 -11.68
C ASN A 134 -4.45 -24.04 -10.29
N GLY A 135 -5.26 -23.37 -9.45
CA GLY A 135 -4.86 -22.92 -8.12
C GLY A 135 -3.96 -21.67 -8.09
N LYS A 136 -3.73 -21.04 -9.24
CA LYS A 136 -2.93 -19.82 -9.35
C LYS A 136 -3.80 -18.57 -9.35
N LEU A 137 -3.24 -17.45 -8.91
CA LEU A 137 -3.90 -16.15 -8.90
C LEU A 137 -3.79 -15.49 -10.27
N ASP A 138 -4.89 -14.92 -10.70
CA ASP A 138 -4.96 -14.02 -11.86
C ASP A 138 -5.50 -12.65 -11.41
N PHE A 139 -5.26 -11.59 -12.19
CA PHE A 139 -5.63 -10.23 -11.82
C PHE A 139 -5.90 -9.37 -13.06
N ASP A 140 -6.61 -8.27 -12.87
CA ASP A 140 -6.91 -7.31 -13.92
C ASP A 140 -6.01 -6.05 -13.89
N GLU A 141 -6.23 -5.15 -14.85
CA GLU A 141 -5.44 -3.93 -15.01
C GLU A 141 -5.56 -2.95 -13.84
N ARG A 142 -6.60 -3.04 -13.01
CA ARG A 142 -6.76 -2.18 -11.82
C ARG A 142 -5.59 -2.37 -10.86
N LEU A 143 -5.02 -3.58 -10.78
CA LEU A 143 -3.86 -3.84 -9.93
C LEU A 143 -2.62 -3.08 -10.42
N ASN A 144 -2.44 -2.94 -11.73
CA ASN A 144 -1.36 -2.15 -12.32
C ASN A 144 -1.55 -0.65 -12.08
N LEU A 145 -2.81 -0.18 -12.02
CA LEU A 145 -3.11 1.20 -11.64
C LEU A 145 -2.76 1.45 -10.17
N TRP A 146 -3.10 0.55 -9.27
CA TRP A 146 -2.72 0.63 -7.85
C TRP A 146 -1.21 0.70 -7.66
N GLU A 147 -0.45 -0.09 -8.41
CA GLU A 147 1.01 -0.03 -8.38
C GLU A 147 1.52 1.37 -8.79
N LYS A 148 0.94 1.95 -9.82
CA LYS A 148 1.29 3.31 -10.28
C LYS A 148 0.90 4.38 -9.27
N ASP A 149 -0.27 4.25 -8.64
CA ASP A 149 -0.80 5.24 -7.69
C ASP A 149 -0.10 5.20 -6.32
N ALA A 150 0.66 4.15 -6.04
CA ALA A 150 1.53 4.11 -4.87
C ALA A 150 2.49 5.31 -4.76
N LYS A 151 2.77 6.00 -5.88
CA LYS A 151 3.54 7.27 -5.89
C LYS A 151 2.91 8.39 -5.08
N LEU A 152 1.60 8.32 -4.82
CA LEU A 152 0.87 9.32 -4.04
C LEU A 152 1.16 9.21 -2.54
N VAL A 153 1.52 8.01 -2.07
CA VAL A 153 1.68 7.70 -0.63
C VAL A 153 3.09 7.21 -0.27
N LEU A 154 3.85 6.67 -1.22
CA LEU A 154 5.19 6.13 -0.99
C LEU A 154 6.25 6.90 -1.78
N SER A 155 7.39 7.17 -1.15
CA SER A 155 8.51 7.83 -1.81
C SER A 155 9.05 7.03 -3.00
N ARG A 156 9.68 7.72 -3.95
CA ARG A 156 10.31 7.07 -5.12
C ARG A 156 11.37 6.05 -4.71
N GLU A 157 12.19 6.40 -3.72
CA GLU A 157 13.27 5.55 -3.22
C GLU A 157 12.72 4.26 -2.62
N LEU A 158 11.71 4.36 -1.76
CA LEU A 158 11.08 3.20 -1.12
C LEU A 158 10.42 2.27 -2.15
N ARG A 159 9.66 2.82 -3.10
CA ARG A 159 9.05 2.03 -4.18
C ARG A 159 10.11 1.29 -5.02
N HIS A 160 11.19 1.99 -5.38
CA HIS A 160 12.29 1.37 -6.13
C HIS A 160 12.97 0.25 -5.34
N THR A 161 13.20 0.46 -4.04
CA THR A 161 13.77 -0.57 -3.17
C THR A 161 12.84 -1.78 -3.09
N ILE A 162 11.55 -1.59 -2.82
CA ILE A 162 10.56 -2.68 -2.77
C ILE A 162 10.54 -3.47 -4.08
N THR A 163 10.51 -2.78 -5.22
CA THR A 163 10.55 -3.45 -6.54
C THR A 163 11.80 -4.30 -6.73
N LYS A 164 12.95 -3.82 -6.26
CA LYS A 164 14.22 -4.56 -6.36
C LYS A 164 14.26 -5.79 -5.46
N ILE A 165 13.79 -5.67 -4.22
CA ILE A 165 13.85 -6.77 -3.23
C ILE A 165 12.73 -7.78 -3.39
N SER A 166 11.63 -7.43 -4.09
CA SER A 166 10.51 -8.33 -4.37
C SER A 166 10.98 -9.52 -5.18
N PRO A 167 10.87 -10.75 -4.64
CA PRO A 167 11.42 -11.93 -5.29
C PRO A 167 10.57 -12.38 -6.49
N GLU A 168 11.20 -13.05 -7.43
CA GLU A 168 10.54 -13.74 -8.52
C GLU A 168 10.40 -15.24 -8.18
N ALA A 169 9.34 -15.87 -8.69
CA ALA A 169 9.14 -17.30 -8.53
C ALA A 169 10.24 -18.08 -9.28
N VAL A 170 10.72 -19.14 -8.65
CA VAL A 170 11.84 -19.97 -9.17
C VAL A 170 11.61 -20.49 -10.58
N SER A 171 10.36 -20.66 -11.00
CA SER A 171 10.00 -21.12 -12.36
C SER A 171 10.37 -20.13 -13.48
N LYS A 172 10.55 -18.83 -13.18
CA LYS A 172 11.01 -17.85 -14.17
C LYS A 172 12.52 -17.87 -14.37
N VAL A 173 13.28 -18.25 -13.33
CA VAL A 173 14.74 -18.31 -13.38
C VAL A 173 15.21 -19.50 -14.24
N ALA A 174 14.48 -20.60 -14.24
CA ALA A 174 14.82 -21.78 -15.05
C ALA A 174 14.49 -21.64 -16.55
N ALA A 175 13.68 -20.67 -16.96
CA ALA A 175 13.33 -20.43 -18.36
C ALA A 175 14.24 -19.38 -19.03
N ALA A 176 15.13 -18.72 -18.28
CA ALA A 176 16.05 -17.68 -18.75
C ALA A 176 17.53 -18.13 -18.74
N ALA A 177 17.80 -19.39 -18.35
CA ALA A 177 19.11 -20.05 -18.42
C ALA A 177 19.12 -21.14 -19.48
#